data_4c2b8c1a3089b79891f6ece0ee15eda4
#
_entry.id   4c2b8c1a3089b79891f6ece0ee15eda4
#
_cell.length_a   1.000
_cell.length_b   1.000
_cell.length_c   1.000
_cell.angle_alpha   90.00
_cell.angle_beta   90.00
_cell.angle_gamma   90.00
#
_symmetry.space_group_name_H-M   'P 1'
#
loop_
_entity.id
_entity.type
_entity.pdbx_description
1 polymer ?
#
loop_
_entity_poly.entity_id
_entity_poly.type
_entity_poly.pdbx_seq_one_letter_code
_entity_poly.pdbx_strand_id
1 'polypeptide(L)'
;VDRDGKIYWMSFKRGVAGIFDGDGPNAPFEPKSGLRIIGKVSAKITGTRIKWWSDKQIFLKDAQHDLEEIYTRARQTSYLVPGLTLVVNDNRSKDKSSEIFFHKGGISEYCHFIQPDEAVGDVIRLTGQGHYQETVPVLDEKGHLEPQEVERDMGVDIAIKWGNGYESTVRSFVNIIATPKGGTHVQGFEKALVKTFNEFLRAKGVLKKNELDVIKEDILEGLTAVVTVRMQEPQFEGQTKEVLGTPAVTKIVTQVVSDELKKFFTTTKRIDKANGLVVLEKVANASRTRISSRAHKELQRRKNALESSSLPAKLSDCRSEDVSRTELFIVEGESALGTTKAARNSEFQAILPLKGKILNVQKASLSQMLDNAECAAIIQVIGAGSGKSFTLEDARYGRVILMSDADVDGAHIRCLMLTLLYRYMKPLIDDGRVFAAIPPLHRIEVIGGGGKKGEVHYTYSDDDMKKLLTDLKKQGKRWKEPLQRYKGLGEMDADQLRETTMDPDKRTLRRITIKDAAAAEKIFELLMGNEVAPRKEFIATADIDRERIDA
;
A
#
# COMPACT_ATOMS: atom_id res chain seq x y z
N VAL A 1 -25.97 13.47 30.47
CA VAL A 1 -27.04 13.26 29.52
C VAL A 1 -28.20 14.16 29.89
N ASP A 2 -28.64 14.96 28.93
CA ASP A 2 -29.81 15.85 29.06
C ASP A 2 -31.04 15.11 28.50
N ARG A 3 -32.00 14.78 29.36
CA ARG A 3 -33.19 14.03 28.97
C ARG A 3 -34.32 14.27 29.95
N ASP A 4 -35.56 14.33 29.45
CA ASP A 4 -36.80 14.45 30.24
C ASP A 4 -36.75 15.57 31.28
N GLY A 5 -36.18 16.73 30.91
CA GLY A 5 -36.09 17.91 31.78
C GLY A 5 -34.99 17.85 32.86
N LYS A 6 -34.14 16.83 32.86
CA LYS A 6 -33.11 16.61 33.87
C LYS A 6 -31.75 16.44 33.21
N ILE A 7 -30.70 16.81 33.97
CA ILE A 7 -29.29 16.56 33.58
C ILE A 7 -28.78 15.41 34.43
N TYR A 8 -28.57 14.27 33.79
CA TYR A 8 -27.97 13.09 34.43
C TYR A 8 -26.49 13.09 34.26
N TRP A 9 -25.77 12.69 35.30
CA TRP A 9 -24.31 12.62 35.27
C TRP A 9 -23.80 11.33 35.92
N MET A 10 -22.77 10.75 35.30
CA MET A 10 -22.07 9.56 35.79
C MET A 10 -20.62 9.61 35.37
N SER A 11 -19.71 9.12 36.18
CA SER A 11 -18.29 9.03 35.85
C SER A 11 -17.71 7.65 36.14
N PHE A 12 -16.60 7.36 35.48
CA PHE A 12 -15.92 6.07 35.57
C PHE A 12 -14.40 6.28 35.60
N LYS A 13 -13.71 5.43 36.35
CA LYS A 13 -12.25 5.31 36.31
C LYS A 13 -11.90 3.84 36.13
N ARG A 14 -11.26 3.50 35.00
CA ARG A 14 -10.86 2.11 34.68
C ARG A 14 -12.01 1.10 34.79
N GLY A 15 -13.17 1.44 34.27
CA GLY A 15 -14.35 0.59 34.31
C GLY A 15 -15.16 0.63 35.61
N VAL A 16 -14.64 1.25 36.68
CA VAL A 16 -15.34 1.38 37.96
C VAL A 16 -16.15 2.68 37.97
N ALA A 17 -17.43 2.59 38.27
CA ALA A 17 -18.29 3.76 38.47
C ALA A 17 -17.90 4.52 39.75
N GLY A 18 -17.93 5.86 39.71
CA GLY A 18 -17.56 6.66 40.87
C GLY A 18 -17.68 8.15 40.63
N ILE A 19 -17.02 8.91 41.52
CA ILE A 19 -17.07 10.36 41.54
C ILE A 19 -15.63 10.90 41.54
N PHE A 20 -15.35 11.81 40.59
CA PHE A 20 -14.14 12.61 40.65
C PHE A 20 -14.37 13.86 41.51
N ASP A 21 -13.47 14.10 42.41
CA ASP A 21 -13.36 15.37 43.15
C ASP A 21 -12.38 16.28 42.40
N GLY A 22 -12.92 17.13 41.54
CA GLY A 22 -12.17 18.02 40.65
C GLY A 22 -12.08 17.54 39.22
N ASP A 23 -11.29 18.27 38.43
CA ASP A 23 -11.12 18.07 36.98
C ASP A 23 -9.74 17.51 36.67
N GLY A 24 -9.67 16.62 35.71
CA GLY A 24 -8.42 16.06 35.21
C GLY A 24 -8.16 14.59 35.56
N PRO A 25 -7.17 13.98 34.89
CA PRO A 25 -6.89 12.54 35.03
C PRO A 25 -6.35 12.13 36.40
N ASN A 26 -5.83 13.08 37.18
CA ASN A 26 -5.26 12.86 38.50
C ASN A 26 -6.19 13.28 39.65
N ALA A 27 -7.43 13.74 39.33
CA ALA A 27 -8.38 14.11 40.37
C ALA A 27 -8.68 12.93 41.27
N PRO A 28 -8.85 13.17 42.60
CA PRO A 28 -9.26 12.14 43.54
C PRO A 28 -10.55 11.46 43.03
N PHE A 29 -10.61 10.13 43.17
CA PHE A 29 -11.73 9.35 42.67
C PHE A 29 -12.26 8.46 43.81
N GLU A 30 -13.54 8.63 44.14
CA GLU A 30 -14.23 7.82 45.11
C GLU A 30 -15.14 6.81 44.38
N PRO A 31 -14.93 5.50 44.58
CA PRO A 31 -15.83 4.49 44.02
C PRO A 31 -17.19 4.57 44.71
N LYS A 32 -18.11 5.26 44.10
CA LYS A 32 -19.54 5.33 44.51
C LYS A 32 -20.38 5.05 43.32
N SER A 33 -21.29 4.07 43.40
CA SER A 33 -22.22 3.84 42.34
C SER A 33 -23.29 4.92 42.32
N GLY A 34 -23.65 5.40 41.17
CA GLY A 34 -24.88 6.07 41.01
C GLY A 34 -24.94 7.14 39.95
N LEU A 35 -25.92 6.98 39.11
CA LEU A 35 -26.45 8.01 38.23
C LEU A 35 -26.97 9.17 39.10
N ARG A 36 -26.46 10.38 38.91
CA ARG A 36 -26.85 11.56 39.67
C ARG A 36 -27.57 12.55 38.79
N ILE A 37 -28.59 13.21 39.35
CA ILE A 37 -29.22 14.37 38.72
C ILE A 37 -28.50 15.60 39.24
N ILE A 38 -27.78 16.30 38.34
CA ILE A 38 -26.96 17.46 38.68
C ILE A 38 -27.60 18.79 38.30
N GLY A 39 -28.74 18.76 37.60
CA GLY A 39 -29.42 19.96 37.17
C GLY A 39 -30.71 19.69 36.42
N LYS A 40 -31.38 20.78 36.04
CA LYS A 40 -32.60 20.76 35.21
C LYS A 40 -32.31 21.43 33.87
N VAL A 41 -32.97 20.97 32.82
CA VAL A 41 -32.92 21.51 31.45
C VAL A 41 -34.36 21.54 30.88
N SER A 42 -34.60 22.26 29.82
CA SER A 42 -35.89 22.19 29.15
C SER A 42 -36.17 20.75 28.68
N ALA A 43 -37.41 20.25 28.89
CA ALA A 43 -37.81 18.91 28.48
C ALA A 43 -37.69 18.66 26.96
N LYS A 44 -37.61 19.72 26.16
CA LYS A 44 -37.37 19.65 24.70
C LYS A 44 -35.90 19.46 24.31
N ILE A 45 -34.98 19.67 25.24
CA ILE A 45 -33.56 19.54 24.99
C ILE A 45 -33.13 18.12 25.35
N THR A 46 -32.50 17.46 24.38
CA THR A 46 -31.84 16.16 24.55
C THR A 46 -30.40 16.25 24.11
N GLY A 47 -29.50 15.57 24.82
CA GLY A 47 -28.10 15.57 24.44
C GLY A 47 -27.24 14.70 25.34
N THR A 48 -26.07 14.34 24.84
CA THR A 48 -25.06 13.58 25.60
C THR A 48 -23.74 14.33 25.54
N ARG A 49 -23.10 14.48 26.70
CA ARG A 49 -21.74 15.03 26.81
C ARG A 49 -20.82 13.95 27.36
N ILE A 50 -19.73 13.68 26.68
CA ILE A 50 -18.71 12.72 27.10
C ILE A 50 -17.40 13.48 27.26
N LYS A 51 -16.77 13.34 28.44
CA LYS A 51 -15.44 13.84 28.74
C LYS A 51 -14.57 12.68 29.17
N TRP A 52 -13.38 12.56 28.61
CA TRP A 52 -12.49 11.45 28.95
C TRP A 52 -11.02 11.88 28.85
N TRP A 53 -10.17 11.14 29.51
CA TRP A 53 -8.72 11.24 29.47
C TRP A 53 -8.14 9.86 29.20
N SER A 54 -7.11 9.82 28.35
CA SER A 54 -6.35 8.59 28.08
C SER A 54 -5.62 8.12 29.35
N ASP A 55 -5.68 6.81 29.65
CA ASP A 55 -4.95 6.23 30.76
C ASP A 55 -3.45 6.14 30.41
N LYS A 56 -2.62 6.87 31.18
CA LYS A 56 -1.16 6.92 31.00
C LYS A 56 -0.45 5.58 31.29
N GLN A 57 -1.15 4.57 31.82
CA GLN A 57 -0.62 3.22 31.97
C GLN A 57 -0.74 2.40 30.67
N ILE A 58 -1.67 2.78 29.80
CA ILE A 58 -1.94 2.09 28.53
C ILE A 58 -1.31 2.85 27.37
N PHE A 59 -1.47 4.18 27.37
CA PHE A 59 -0.95 5.05 26.31
C PHE A 59 0.43 5.58 26.68
N LEU A 60 1.29 5.79 25.70
CA LEU A 60 2.58 6.44 25.89
C LEU A 60 2.41 7.82 26.52
N LYS A 61 3.39 8.27 27.31
CA LYS A 61 3.31 9.55 28.05
C LYS A 61 3.21 10.77 27.13
N ASP A 62 3.76 10.65 25.93
CA ASP A 62 3.80 11.65 24.85
C ASP A 62 2.72 11.44 23.79
N ALA A 63 1.83 10.45 23.96
CA ALA A 63 0.72 10.22 23.05
C ALA A 63 -0.18 11.46 22.95
N GLN A 64 -0.37 11.95 21.75
CA GLN A 64 -1.23 13.08 21.43
C GLN A 64 -2.27 12.67 20.39
N HIS A 65 -3.40 13.36 20.40
CA HIS A 65 -4.41 13.20 19.36
C HIS A 65 -3.92 13.88 18.06
N ASP A 66 -3.94 13.13 16.97
CA ASP A 66 -3.68 13.68 15.65
C ASP A 66 -4.93 14.42 15.16
N LEU A 67 -4.78 15.72 14.89
CA LEU A 67 -5.88 16.58 14.44
C LEU A 67 -6.34 16.22 13.02
N GLU A 68 -5.42 15.86 12.15
CA GLU A 68 -5.73 15.47 10.76
C GLU A 68 -6.51 14.16 10.71
N GLU A 69 -6.18 13.21 11.57
CA GLU A 69 -6.97 11.97 11.71
C GLU A 69 -8.39 12.27 12.21
N ILE A 70 -8.53 13.18 13.19
CA ILE A 70 -9.83 13.60 13.71
C ILE A 70 -10.65 14.29 12.62
N TYR A 71 -10.06 15.21 11.85
CA TYR A 71 -10.70 15.89 10.73
C TYR A 71 -11.12 14.91 9.65
N THR A 72 -10.26 13.99 9.28
CA THR A 72 -10.55 12.93 8.30
C THR A 72 -11.73 12.09 8.76
N ARG A 73 -11.75 11.69 10.04
CA ARG A 73 -12.84 10.90 10.61
C ARG A 73 -14.16 11.67 10.70
N ALA A 74 -14.11 12.93 11.11
CA ALA A 74 -15.29 13.80 11.20
C ALA A 74 -15.88 14.05 9.80
N ARG A 75 -15.05 14.38 8.83
CA ARG A 75 -15.43 14.56 7.43
C ARG A 75 -16.08 13.30 6.86
N GLN A 76 -15.43 12.15 7.03
CA GLN A 76 -15.96 10.85 6.60
C GLN A 76 -17.32 10.55 7.23
N THR A 77 -17.46 10.75 8.54
CA THR A 77 -18.71 10.47 9.26
C THR A 77 -19.82 11.41 8.80
N SER A 78 -19.54 12.68 8.55
CA SER A 78 -20.54 13.64 8.06
C SER A 78 -21.06 13.31 6.65
N TYR A 79 -20.23 12.67 5.80
CA TYR A 79 -20.69 12.13 4.52
C TYR A 79 -21.54 10.86 4.66
N LEU A 80 -21.19 9.99 5.62
CA LEU A 80 -21.92 8.72 5.84
C LEU A 80 -23.28 8.92 6.50
N VAL A 81 -23.46 10.03 7.23
CA VAL A 81 -24.70 10.39 7.92
C VAL A 81 -25.17 11.76 7.42
N PRO A 82 -25.90 11.82 6.29
CA PRO A 82 -26.36 13.08 5.72
C PRO A 82 -27.18 13.90 6.72
N GLY A 83 -26.84 15.19 6.82
CA GLY A 83 -27.52 16.10 7.75
C GLY A 83 -26.92 16.13 9.16
N LEU A 84 -25.95 15.27 9.48
CA LEU A 84 -25.18 15.36 10.73
C LEU A 84 -24.19 16.50 10.63
N THR A 85 -24.22 17.41 11.60
CA THR A 85 -23.19 18.45 11.76
C THR A 85 -22.19 18.00 12.82
N LEU A 86 -20.92 17.95 12.45
CA LEU A 86 -19.81 17.69 13.37
C LEU A 86 -18.95 18.94 13.46
N VAL A 87 -18.70 19.41 14.67
CA VAL A 87 -17.84 20.56 14.94
C VAL A 87 -16.63 20.07 15.72
N VAL A 88 -15.44 20.28 15.17
CA VAL A 88 -14.19 19.93 15.83
C VAL A 88 -13.51 21.22 16.27
N ASN A 89 -13.29 21.34 17.57
CA ASN A 89 -12.60 22.48 18.18
C ASN A 89 -11.27 22.01 18.77
N ASP A 90 -10.17 22.51 18.24
CA ASP A 90 -8.85 22.31 18.84
C ASP A 90 -8.48 23.51 19.72
N ASN A 91 -8.42 23.27 21.03
CA ASN A 91 -8.10 24.28 22.03
C ASN A 91 -6.69 24.08 22.62
N ARG A 92 -5.84 23.23 22.05
CA ARG A 92 -4.49 22.92 22.55
C ARG A 92 -3.49 24.07 22.35
N SER A 93 -3.64 24.82 21.28
CA SER A 93 -2.79 25.97 20.97
C SER A 93 -3.43 27.31 21.38
N LYS A 94 -2.63 28.39 21.38
CA LYS A 94 -3.15 29.75 21.60
C LYS A 94 -4.09 30.17 20.47
N ASP A 95 -3.81 29.75 19.25
CA ASP A 95 -4.65 29.96 18.06
C ASP A 95 -5.65 28.81 17.97
N LYS A 96 -6.79 28.99 18.64
CA LYS A 96 -7.87 28.01 18.64
C LYS A 96 -8.41 27.82 17.24
N SER A 97 -8.52 26.58 16.79
CA SER A 97 -9.14 26.23 15.50
C SER A 97 -10.51 25.61 15.71
N SER A 98 -11.43 25.89 14.79
CA SER A 98 -12.77 25.29 14.77
C SER A 98 -13.13 24.98 13.32
N GLU A 99 -13.46 23.72 13.04
CA GLU A 99 -13.87 23.29 11.70
C GLU A 99 -15.22 22.58 11.79
N ILE A 100 -16.11 22.86 10.82
CA ILE A 100 -17.46 22.33 10.76
C ILE A 100 -17.57 21.41 9.56
N PHE A 101 -18.01 20.19 9.79
CA PHE A 101 -18.26 19.17 8.77
C PHE A 101 -19.78 18.92 8.66
N PHE A 102 -20.34 19.26 7.50
CA PHE A 102 -21.75 19.10 7.22
C PHE A 102 -21.98 18.85 5.73
N HIS A 103 -22.52 17.69 5.37
CA HIS A 103 -22.72 17.29 3.99
C HIS A 103 -24.14 16.76 3.76
N LYS A 104 -24.93 17.48 2.97
CA LYS A 104 -26.31 17.08 2.65
C LYS A 104 -26.40 15.99 1.59
N GLY A 105 -25.51 16.01 0.61
CA GLY A 105 -25.49 15.03 -0.49
C GLY A 105 -24.94 13.66 -0.08
N GLY A 106 -24.40 13.55 1.14
CA GLY A 106 -23.98 12.27 1.71
C GLY A 106 -22.87 11.59 0.91
N ILE A 107 -23.02 10.28 0.70
CA ILE A 107 -21.97 9.49 0.00
C ILE A 107 -21.79 9.88 -1.47
N SER A 108 -22.73 10.59 -2.09
CA SER A 108 -22.55 11.13 -3.45
C SER A 108 -21.52 12.27 -3.45
N GLU A 109 -21.60 13.18 -2.47
CA GLU A 109 -20.58 14.21 -2.27
C GLU A 109 -19.24 13.59 -1.88
N TYR A 110 -19.26 12.55 -1.05
CA TYR A 110 -18.05 11.83 -0.66
C TYR A 110 -17.37 11.16 -1.86
N CYS A 111 -18.14 10.50 -2.72
CA CYS A 111 -17.63 9.91 -3.96
C CYS A 111 -16.97 10.97 -4.86
N HIS A 112 -17.57 12.15 -4.94
CA HIS A 112 -16.99 13.27 -5.68
C HIS A 112 -15.70 13.81 -5.03
N PHE A 113 -15.67 13.91 -3.70
CA PHE A 113 -14.53 14.40 -2.93
C PHE A 113 -13.29 13.51 -3.05
N ILE A 114 -13.49 12.17 -3.06
CA ILE A 114 -12.38 11.21 -3.13
C ILE A 114 -11.96 10.85 -4.56
N GLN A 115 -12.65 11.41 -5.58
CA GLN A 115 -12.30 11.19 -6.98
C GLN A 115 -10.94 11.85 -7.28
N PRO A 116 -9.90 11.08 -7.67
CA PRO A 116 -8.57 11.65 -7.88
C PRO A 116 -8.43 12.37 -9.22
N ASP A 117 -9.24 11.99 -10.21
CA ASP A 117 -9.10 12.39 -11.60
C ASP A 117 -10.32 13.13 -12.12
N GLU A 118 -10.19 13.75 -13.31
CA GLU A 118 -11.31 14.35 -14.02
C GLU A 118 -12.38 13.31 -14.31
N ALA A 119 -13.62 13.67 -14.02
CA ALA A 119 -14.75 12.77 -14.12
C ALA A 119 -15.18 12.52 -15.58
N VAL A 120 -15.46 11.27 -15.89
CA VAL A 120 -16.00 10.84 -17.20
C VAL A 120 -17.53 10.98 -17.26
N GLY A 121 -18.19 11.07 -16.11
CA GLY A 121 -19.63 11.22 -15.99
C GLY A 121 -20.06 11.64 -14.59
N ASP A 122 -21.36 11.75 -14.38
CA ASP A 122 -21.92 12.10 -13.07
C ASP A 122 -21.94 10.93 -12.10
N VAL A 123 -22.09 11.25 -10.79
CA VAL A 123 -22.23 10.22 -9.76
C VAL A 123 -23.54 9.46 -9.95
N ILE A 124 -23.43 8.14 -9.98
CA ILE A 124 -24.57 7.22 -10.02
C ILE A 124 -24.83 6.74 -8.59
N ARG A 125 -26.04 6.93 -8.08
CA ARG A 125 -26.47 6.46 -6.76
C ARG A 125 -27.34 5.22 -6.89
N LEU A 126 -26.97 4.18 -6.16
CA LEU A 126 -27.67 2.88 -6.14
C LEU A 126 -28.16 2.62 -4.73
N THR A 127 -29.48 2.59 -4.53
CA THR A 127 -30.09 2.45 -3.21
C THR A 127 -31.17 1.38 -3.19
N GLY A 128 -31.22 0.61 -2.11
CA GLY A 128 -32.27 -0.38 -1.96
C GLY A 128 -32.26 -1.01 -0.58
N GLN A 129 -33.25 -1.87 -0.36
CA GLN A 129 -33.39 -2.64 0.88
C GLN A 129 -33.50 -4.13 0.55
N GLY A 130 -33.11 -4.96 1.48
CA GLY A 130 -33.26 -6.40 1.40
C GLY A 130 -33.45 -7.00 2.78
N HIS A 131 -33.92 -8.22 2.80
CA HIS A 131 -34.19 -8.97 4.02
C HIS A 131 -33.44 -10.31 3.96
N TYR A 132 -33.02 -10.78 5.12
CA TYR A 132 -32.44 -12.11 5.25
C TYR A 132 -32.82 -12.74 6.58
N GLN A 133 -32.83 -14.05 6.62
CA GLN A 133 -33.05 -14.81 7.84
C GLN A 133 -31.71 -15.15 8.48
N GLU A 134 -31.63 -14.96 9.78
CA GLU A 134 -30.49 -15.29 10.61
C GLU A 134 -30.94 -16.20 11.76
N THR A 135 -30.25 -17.32 11.91
CA THR A 135 -30.48 -18.20 13.06
C THR A 135 -29.71 -17.69 14.26
N VAL A 136 -30.37 -17.19 15.25
CA VAL A 136 -29.76 -16.65 16.48
C VAL A 136 -30.13 -17.51 17.67
N PRO A 137 -29.21 -17.74 18.63
CA PRO A 137 -29.54 -18.40 19.88
C PRO A 137 -30.34 -17.45 20.78
N VAL A 138 -31.59 -17.80 21.07
CA VAL A 138 -32.48 -17.05 21.97
C VAL A 138 -32.69 -17.86 23.24
N LEU A 139 -32.67 -17.19 24.40
CA LEU A 139 -32.98 -17.83 25.67
C LEU A 139 -34.49 -18.12 25.74
N ASP A 140 -34.85 -19.38 25.98
CA ASP A 140 -36.21 -19.78 26.32
C ASP A 140 -36.62 -19.28 27.74
N GLU A 141 -37.86 -19.48 28.13
CA GLU A 141 -38.34 -19.12 29.46
C GLU A 141 -37.66 -19.87 30.61
N LYS A 142 -36.93 -20.94 30.29
CA LYS A 142 -36.19 -21.79 31.25
C LYS A 142 -34.69 -21.46 31.25
N GLY A 143 -34.24 -20.53 30.43
CA GLY A 143 -32.83 -20.11 30.34
C GLY A 143 -31.96 -21.01 29.44
N HIS A 144 -32.55 -21.87 28.60
CA HIS A 144 -31.80 -22.63 27.56
C HIS A 144 -31.74 -21.83 26.28
N LEU A 145 -30.64 -22.00 25.54
CA LEU A 145 -30.43 -21.38 24.23
C LEU A 145 -31.09 -22.25 23.15
N GLU A 146 -32.15 -21.75 22.53
CA GLU A 146 -32.75 -22.38 21.35
C GLU A 146 -32.47 -21.57 20.08
N PRO A 147 -32.14 -22.24 18.95
CA PRO A 147 -31.96 -21.58 17.69
C PRO A 147 -33.30 -21.06 17.15
N GLN A 148 -33.43 -19.74 16.97
CA GLN A 148 -34.58 -19.11 16.39
C GLN A 148 -34.21 -18.37 15.11
N GLU A 149 -35.04 -18.51 14.07
CA GLU A 149 -34.91 -17.74 12.85
C GLU A 149 -35.49 -16.33 13.06
N VAL A 150 -34.65 -15.31 12.85
CA VAL A 150 -35.04 -13.91 12.96
C VAL A 150 -34.85 -13.26 11.60
N GLU A 151 -35.87 -12.55 11.14
CA GLU A 151 -35.77 -11.74 9.93
C GLU A 151 -35.00 -10.45 10.22
N ARG A 152 -34.03 -10.14 9.38
CA ARG A 152 -33.18 -8.97 9.48
C ARG A 152 -33.30 -8.10 8.24
N ASP A 153 -33.46 -6.81 8.48
CA ASP A 153 -33.48 -5.80 7.44
C ASP A 153 -32.07 -5.30 7.14
N MET A 154 -31.78 -5.05 5.88
CA MET A 154 -30.53 -4.46 5.43
C MET A 154 -30.78 -3.39 4.37
N GLY A 155 -30.23 -2.20 4.59
CA GLY A 155 -30.17 -1.13 3.59
C GLY A 155 -28.85 -1.15 2.82
N VAL A 156 -28.90 -0.95 1.52
CA VAL A 156 -27.75 -0.78 0.62
C VAL A 156 -27.77 0.64 0.08
N ASP A 157 -26.63 1.32 0.15
CA ASP A 157 -26.49 2.68 -0.33
C ASP A 157 -25.09 2.85 -0.92
N ILE A 158 -25.00 2.99 -2.23
CA ILE A 158 -23.74 2.98 -2.97
C ILE A 158 -23.71 4.19 -3.91
N ALA A 159 -22.56 4.88 -3.96
CA ALA A 159 -22.28 5.93 -4.92
C ALA A 159 -21.07 5.52 -5.75
N ILE A 160 -21.19 5.62 -7.07
CA ILE A 160 -20.15 5.26 -8.01
C ILE A 160 -19.93 6.35 -9.05
N LYS A 161 -18.70 6.49 -9.50
CA LYS A 161 -18.30 7.46 -10.53
C LYS A 161 -17.02 6.98 -11.22
N TRP A 162 -16.85 7.30 -12.49
CA TRP A 162 -15.60 7.01 -13.20
C TRP A 162 -14.83 8.29 -13.51
N GLY A 163 -13.51 8.18 -13.44
CA GLY A 163 -12.57 9.21 -13.88
C GLY A 163 -11.77 8.76 -15.10
N ASN A 164 -10.97 9.67 -15.64
CA ASN A 164 -10.10 9.40 -16.80
C ASN A 164 -8.87 8.54 -16.44
N GLY A 165 -8.53 8.45 -15.16
CA GLY A 165 -7.39 7.68 -14.67
C GLY A 165 -7.57 6.17 -14.75
N TYR A 166 -6.54 5.47 -14.30
CA TYR A 166 -6.48 4.00 -14.28
C TYR A 166 -6.72 3.41 -12.89
N GLU A 167 -6.49 4.20 -11.83
CA GLU A 167 -6.60 3.74 -10.45
C GLU A 167 -8.07 3.62 -10.02
N SER A 168 -8.37 2.56 -9.27
CA SER A 168 -9.67 2.40 -8.64
C SER A 168 -9.61 2.78 -7.17
N THR A 169 -10.58 3.57 -6.73
CA THR A 169 -10.74 3.94 -5.33
C THR A 169 -12.08 3.42 -4.82
N VAL A 170 -12.04 2.33 -4.04
CA VAL A 170 -13.23 1.77 -3.39
C VAL A 170 -13.14 2.00 -1.89
N ARG A 171 -14.09 2.73 -1.34
CA ARG A 171 -14.26 2.92 0.10
C ARG A 171 -15.50 2.17 0.54
N SER A 172 -15.36 1.25 1.49
CA SER A 172 -16.50 0.44 1.94
C SER A 172 -16.76 0.58 3.42
N PHE A 173 -18.03 0.52 3.78
CA PHE A 173 -18.50 0.76 5.14
C PHE A 173 -19.66 -0.17 5.50
N VAL A 174 -19.71 -0.54 6.77
CA VAL A 174 -20.85 -1.20 7.40
C VAL A 174 -21.35 -0.28 8.50
N ASN A 175 -22.56 0.23 8.36
CA ASN A 175 -23.08 1.36 9.15
C ASN A 175 -22.17 2.59 8.96
N ILE A 176 -21.37 2.95 9.98
CA ILE A 176 -20.34 4.00 9.90
C ILE A 176 -18.92 3.46 10.06
N ILE A 177 -18.74 2.13 10.13
CA ILE A 177 -17.46 1.47 10.34
C ILE A 177 -16.82 1.23 8.98
N ALA A 178 -15.60 1.73 8.81
CA ALA A 178 -14.82 1.47 7.61
C ALA A 178 -14.37 0.00 7.55
N THR A 179 -14.49 -0.60 6.37
CA THR A 179 -14.02 -1.96 6.09
C THR A 179 -12.94 -1.93 5.00
N PRO A 180 -11.72 -1.52 5.33
CA PRO A 180 -10.67 -1.25 4.33
C PRO A 180 -10.27 -2.48 3.51
N LYS A 181 -10.48 -3.68 4.04
CA LYS A 181 -10.24 -4.96 3.34
C LYS A 181 -11.51 -5.51 2.67
N GLY A 182 -12.62 -4.73 2.66
CA GLY A 182 -13.87 -5.11 2.00
C GLY A 182 -14.69 -6.14 2.78
N GLY A 183 -15.13 -7.18 2.09
CA GLY A 183 -15.97 -8.25 2.61
C GLY A 183 -17.15 -8.55 1.69
N THR A 184 -18.16 -9.24 2.20
CA THR A 184 -19.31 -9.76 1.44
C THR A 184 -20.08 -8.68 0.67
N HIS A 185 -20.17 -7.45 1.19
CA HIS A 185 -20.84 -6.33 0.51
C HIS A 185 -20.06 -5.86 -0.72
N VAL A 186 -18.72 -5.79 -0.63
CA VAL A 186 -17.88 -5.43 -1.79
C VAL A 186 -17.91 -6.55 -2.83
N GLN A 187 -17.85 -7.82 -2.41
CA GLN A 187 -17.97 -8.96 -3.31
C GLN A 187 -19.32 -8.95 -4.06
N GLY A 188 -20.41 -8.64 -3.36
CA GLY A 188 -21.74 -8.51 -3.96
C GLY A 188 -21.80 -7.37 -4.99
N PHE A 189 -21.22 -6.24 -4.66
CA PHE A 189 -21.09 -5.08 -5.54
C PHE A 189 -20.31 -5.41 -6.82
N GLU A 190 -19.11 -5.99 -6.68
CA GLU A 190 -18.27 -6.37 -7.82
C GLU A 190 -18.96 -7.39 -8.74
N LYS A 191 -19.62 -8.41 -8.18
CA LYS A 191 -20.40 -9.39 -8.95
C LYS A 191 -21.52 -8.75 -9.76
N ALA A 192 -22.27 -7.83 -9.13
CA ALA A 192 -23.34 -7.11 -9.79
C ALA A 192 -22.83 -6.23 -10.94
N LEU A 193 -21.71 -5.53 -10.72
CA LEU A 193 -21.09 -4.72 -11.77
C LEU A 193 -20.75 -5.58 -12.98
N VAL A 194 -19.99 -6.66 -12.80
CA VAL A 194 -19.56 -7.52 -13.91
C VAL A 194 -20.76 -8.07 -14.69
N LYS A 195 -21.77 -8.58 -14.00
CA LYS A 195 -22.97 -9.13 -14.62
C LYS A 195 -23.73 -8.07 -15.42
N THR A 196 -24.03 -6.94 -14.79
CA THR A 196 -24.88 -5.92 -15.38
C THR A 196 -24.19 -5.16 -16.51
N PHE A 197 -22.89 -4.85 -16.36
CA PHE A 197 -22.14 -4.19 -17.43
C PHE A 197 -22.08 -5.06 -18.68
N ASN A 198 -21.78 -6.36 -18.57
CA ASN A 198 -21.77 -7.25 -19.75
C ASN A 198 -23.15 -7.35 -20.41
N GLU A 199 -24.23 -7.42 -19.63
CA GLU A 199 -25.59 -7.42 -20.15
C GLU A 199 -25.86 -6.15 -20.99
N PHE A 200 -25.54 -4.96 -20.44
CA PHE A 200 -25.85 -3.69 -21.10
C PHE A 200 -24.87 -3.28 -22.20
N LEU A 201 -23.60 -3.62 -22.09
CA LEU A 201 -22.62 -3.42 -23.16
C LEU A 201 -23.04 -4.14 -24.45
N ARG A 202 -23.58 -5.35 -24.32
CA ARG A 202 -24.12 -6.11 -25.44
C ARG A 202 -25.49 -5.59 -25.92
N ALA A 203 -26.40 -5.31 -24.99
CA ALA A 203 -27.74 -4.81 -25.30
C ALA A 203 -27.73 -3.45 -26.02
N LYS A 204 -26.78 -2.57 -25.68
CA LYS A 204 -26.60 -1.26 -26.33
C LYS A 204 -25.68 -1.29 -27.55
N GLY A 205 -25.13 -2.47 -27.90
CA GLY A 205 -24.24 -2.62 -29.06
C GLY A 205 -22.86 -2.00 -28.93
N VAL A 206 -22.45 -1.61 -27.71
CA VAL A 206 -21.12 -1.06 -27.40
C VAL A 206 -20.05 -2.15 -27.56
N LEU A 207 -20.34 -3.38 -27.12
CA LEU A 207 -19.57 -4.58 -27.45
C LEU A 207 -20.23 -5.35 -28.59
N LYS A 208 -19.42 -5.69 -29.61
CA LYS A 208 -19.84 -6.52 -30.73
C LYS A 208 -19.93 -7.99 -30.31
N LYS A 209 -20.66 -8.82 -31.07
CA LYS A 209 -20.85 -10.26 -30.78
C LYS A 209 -19.54 -11.06 -30.69
N ASN A 210 -18.50 -10.64 -31.40
CA ASN A 210 -17.20 -11.28 -31.46
C ASN A 210 -16.18 -10.71 -30.43
N GLU A 211 -16.53 -9.65 -29.71
CA GLU A 211 -15.68 -9.11 -28.64
C GLU A 211 -15.88 -9.92 -27.34
N LEU A 212 -14.80 -10.05 -26.57
CA LEU A 212 -14.83 -10.72 -25.26
C LEU A 212 -15.60 -9.89 -24.24
N ASP A 213 -16.19 -10.56 -23.26
CA ASP A 213 -16.83 -9.91 -22.14
C ASP A 213 -15.80 -9.11 -21.32
N VAL A 214 -16.28 -8.01 -20.72
CA VAL A 214 -15.47 -7.22 -19.80
C VAL A 214 -15.30 -7.99 -18.50
N ILE A 215 -14.12 -7.88 -17.91
CA ILE A 215 -13.78 -8.45 -16.61
C ILE A 215 -13.87 -7.38 -15.52
N LYS A 216 -13.76 -7.79 -14.27
CA LYS A 216 -13.84 -6.91 -13.11
C LYS A 216 -12.85 -5.74 -13.23
N GLU A 217 -11.63 -6.02 -13.60
CA GLU A 217 -10.54 -5.05 -13.72
C GLU A 217 -10.85 -3.95 -14.75
N ASP A 218 -11.51 -4.29 -15.85
CA ASP A 218 -11.91 -3.30 -16.87
C ASP A 218 -12.95 -2.31 -16.32
N ILE A 219 -13.88 -2.82 -15.49
CA ILE A 219 -14.94 -1.99 -14.89
C ILE A 219 -14.39 -1.14 -13.76
N LEU A 220 -13.45 -1.69 -12.99
CA LEU A 220 -12.81 -0.98 -11.88
C LEU A 220 -11.82 0.09 -12.34
N GLU A 221 -11.38 0.06 -13.59
CA GLU A 221 -10.43 1.05 -14.12
C GLU A 221 -11.02 2.47 -14.08
N GLY A 222 -10.41 3.33 -13.24
CA GLY A 222 -10.86 4.69 -12.99
C GLY A 222 -12.13 4.80 -12.13
N LEU A 223 -12.62 3.69 -11.55
CA LEU A 223 -13.80 3.70 -10.70
C LEU A 223 -13.48 4.30 -9.33
N THR A 224 -14.27 5.27 -8.94
CA THR A 224 -14.42 5.70 -7.55
C THR A 224 -15.76 5.23 -7.02
N ALA A 225 -15.75 4.49 -5.92
CA ALA A 225 -16.95 3.93 -5.32
C ALA A 225 -16.95 4.11 -3.80
N VAL A 226 -18.11 4.47 -3.27
CA VAL A 226 -18.42 4.44 -1.84
C VAL A 226 -19.52 3.41 -1.64
N VAL A 227 -19.17 2.27 -1.05
CA VAL A 227 -20.08 1.13 -0.83
C VAL A 227 -20.49 1.09 0.62
N THR A 228 -21.76 1.35 0.93
CA THR A 228 -22.25 1.31 2.29
C THR A 228 -23.41 0.32 2.43
N VAL A 229 -23.40 -0.43 3.52
CA VAL A 229 -24.53 -1.25 3.96
C VAL A 229 -24.91 -0.88 5.39
N ARG A 230 -26.21 -0.89 5.67
CA ARG A 230 -26.77 -0.65 7.01
C ARG A 230 -27.50 -1.90 7.47
N MET A 231 -27.09 -2.45 8.59
CA MET A 231 -27.64 -3.68 9.13
C MET A 231 -27.55 -3.71 10.65
N GLN A 232 -28.38 -4.48 11.30
CA GLN A 232 -28.48 -4.49 12.77
C GLN A 232 -27.28 -5.15 13.43
N GLU A 233 -26.92 -6.37 13.06
CA GLU A 233 -25.86 -7.16 13.69
C GLU A 233 -24.86 -7.68 12.66
N PRO A 234 -23.92 -6.82 12.22
CA PRO A 234 -22.90 -7.24 11.26
C PRO A 234 -21.89 -8.19 11.90
N GLN A 235 -21.60 -9.30 11.22
CA GLN A 235 -20.54 -10.23 11.61
C GLN A 235 -19.27 -9.86 10.86
N PHE A 236 -18.20 -9.61 11.59
CA PHE A 236 -16.88 -9.31 11.03
C PHE A 236 -15.92 -10.48 11.21
N GLU A 237 -14.97 -10.65 10.32
CA GLU A 237 -13.96 -11.72 10.40
C GLU A 237 -12.95 -11.53 11.55
N GLY A 238 -12.92 -10.36 12.19
CA GLY A 238 -12.01 -10.09 13.30
C GLY A 238 -12.38 -8.86 14.11
N GLN A 239 -11.71 -8.69 15.25
CA GLN A 239 -11.95 -7.59 16.18
C GLN A 239 -11.70 -6.20 15.57
N THR A 240 -10.80 -6.09 14.61
CA THR A 240 -10.49 -4.84 13.89
C THR A 240 -11.61 -4.39 12.95
N LYS A 241 -12.59 -5.27 12.68
CA LYS A 241 -13.77 -5.02 11.83
C LYS A 241 -13.45 -4.58 10.39
N GLU A 242 -12.30 -5.03 9.87
CA GLU A 242 -11.83 -4.64 8.55
C GLU A 242 -12.54 -5.36 7.39
N VAL A 243 -13.15 -6.53 7.68
CA VAL A 243 -13.82 -7.38 6.69
C VAL A 243 -15.22 -7.77 7.19
N LEU A 244 -16.23 -7.50 6.38
CA LEU A 244 -17.59 -7.99 6.66
C LEU A 244 -17.72 -9.45 6.22
N GLY A 245 -18.07 -10.33 7.16
CA GLY A 245 -18.20 -11.77 6.94
C GLY A 245 -19.62 -12.28 6.70
N THR A 246 -20.69 -11.49 6.99
CA THR A 246 -22.09 -11.94 6.90
C THR A 246 -22.45 -12.44 5.49
N PRO A 247 -22.71 -13.76 5.26
CA PRO A 247 -22.79 -14.32 3.90
C PRO A 247 -24.01 -13.82 3.09
N ALA A 248 -25.15 -13.59 3.74
CA ALA A 248 -26.39 -13.14 3.11
C ALA A 248 -26.25 -11.80 2.37
N VAL A 249 -25.34 -10.95 2.84
CA VAL A 249 -25.07 -9.60 2.30
C VAL A 249 -24.66 -9.65 0.83
N THR A 250 -23.85 -10.63 0.43
CA THR A 250 -23.42 -10.76 -0.98
C THR A 250 -24.61 -10.85 -1.93
N LYS A 251 -25.60 -11.67 -1.60
CA LYS A 251 -26.78 -11.88 -2.45
C LYS A 251 -27.64 -10.61 -2.53
N ILE A 252 -27.90 -9.97 -1.41
CA ILE A 252 -28.72 -8.76 -1.32
C ILE A 252 -28.07 -7.60 -2.07
N VAL A 253 -26.78 -7.34 -1.83
CA VAL A 253 -26.05 -6.28 -2.53
C VAL A 253 -26.02 -6.57 -4.03
N THR A 254 -25.77 -7.82 -4.44
CA THR A 254 -25.80 -8.18 -5.87
C THR A 254 -27.15 -7.88 -6.50
N GLN A 255 -28.23 -8.20 -5.83
CA GLN A 255 -29.57 -7.96 -6.34
C GLN A 255 -29.88 -6.47 -6.45
N VAL A 256 -29.70 -5.71 -5.35
CA VAL A 256 -29.96 -4.27 -5.31
C VAL A 256 -29.15 -3.52 -6.36
N VAL A 257 -27.84 -3.76 -6.42
CA VAL A 257 -26.94 -3.10 -7.38
C VAL A 257 -27.34 -3.45 -8.83
N SER A 258 -27.64 -4.72 -9.09
CA SER A 258 -28.07 -5.12 -10.45
C SER A 258 -29.36 -4.43 -10.85
N ASP A 259 -30.35 -4.38 -9.96
CA ASP A 259 -31.65 -3.77 -10.26
C ASP A 259 -31.56 -2.25 -10.45
N GLU A 260 -30.80 -1.58 -9.62
CA GLU A 260 -30.60 -0.12 -9.73
C GLU A 260 -29.78 0.25 -10.98
N LEU A 261 -28.73 -0.51 -11.30
CA LEU A 261 -27.98 -0.31 -12.54
C LEU A 261 -28.84 -0.59 -13.77
N LYS A 262 -29.73 -1.61 -13.74
CA LYS A 262 -30.68 -1.86 -14.81
C LYS A 262 -31.62 -0.68 -15.02
N LYS A 263 -32.18 -0.14 -13.94
CA LYS A 263 -33.01 1.08 -13.99
C LYS A 263 -32.23 2.25 -14.58
N PHE A 264 -30.99 2.44 -14.16
CA PHE A 264 -30.13 3.51 -14.65
C PHE A 264 -29.84 3.36 -16.15
N PHE A 265 -29.44 2.19 -16.64
CA PHE A 265 -29.12 1.96 -18.05
C PHE A 265 -30.36 1.88 -18.98
N THR A 266 -31.54 1.67 -18.42
CA THR A 266 -32.82 1.67 -19.18
C THR A 266 -33.58 2.98 -19.09
N THR A 267 -33.06 3.98 -18.35
CA THR A 267 -33.72 5.28 -18.16
C THR A 267 -34.01 5.98 -19.47
N THR A 268 -35.12 6.71 -19.53
CA THR A 268 -35.50 7.57 -20.65
C THR A 268 -35.02 9.01 -20.49
N LYS A 269 -34.54 9.37 -19.30
CA LYS A 269 -34.02 10.71 -19.02
C LYS A 269 -32.77 10.96 -19.85
N ARG A 270 -32.74 12.05 -20.63
CA ARG A 270 -31.67 12.34 -21.59
C ARG A 270 -30.29 12.42 -20.96
N ILE A 271 -30.16 13.06 -19.77
CA ILE A 271 -28.88 13.26 -19.08
C ILE A 271 -28.36 11.91 -18.56
N ASP A 272 -29.20 11.15 -17.85
CA ASP A 272 -28.81 9.85 -17.29
C ASP A 272 -28.46 8.83 -18.39
N LYS A 273 -29.20 8.88 -19.50
CA LYS A 273 -28.93 8.04 -20.68
C LYS A 273 -27.56 8.37 -21.30
N ALA A 274 -27.22 9.65 -21.42
CA ALA A 274 -25.93 10.09 -21.95
C ALA A 274 -24.79 9.67 -20.99
N ASN A 275 -24.96 9.89 -19.68
CA ASN A 275 -24.02 9.46 -18.67
C ASN A 275 -23.80 7.93 -18.71
N GLY A 276 -24.88 7.15 -18.78
CA GLY A 276 -24.78 5.69 -18.88
C GLY A 276 -24.01 5.22 -20.12
N LEU A 277 -24.20 5.87 -21.27
CA LEU A 277 -23.49 5.51 -22.51
C LEU A 277 -21.98 5.81 -22.38
N VAL A 278 -21.62 7.00 -21.89
CA VAL A 278 -20.21 7.40 -21.71
C VAL A 278 -19.49 6.43 -20.76
N VAL A 279 -20.14 6.01 -19.67
CA VAL A 279 -19.57 5.02 -18.73
C VAL A 279 -19.38 3.66 -19.40
N LEU A 280 -20.37 3.17 -20.18
CA LEU A 280 -20.24 1.92 -20.92
C LEU A 280 -19.11 1.97 -21.95
N GLU A 281 -18.97 3.08 -22.66
CA GLU A 281 -17.88 3.28 -23.64
C GLU A 281 -16.50 3.28 -22.95
N LYS A 282 -16.36 3.94 -21.79
CA LYS A 282 -15.11 3.91 -21.03
C LYS A 282 -14.71 2.48 -20.65
N VAL A 283 -15.65 1.71 -20.10
CA VAL A 283 -15.38 0.33 -19.68
C VAL A 283 -15.05 -0.56 -20.89
N ALA A 284 -15.76 -0.40 -22.01
CA ALA A 284 -15.44 -1.13 -23.23
C ALA A 284 -14.03 -0.77 -23.75
N ASN A 285 -13.65 0.51 -23.70
CA ASN A 285 -12.33 0.95 -24.11
C ASN A 285 -11.22 0.41 -23.19
N ALA A 286 -11.45 0.35 -21.87
CA ALA A 286 -10.52 -0.29 -20.93
C ALA A 286 -10.30 -1.76 -21.31
N SER A 287 -11.36 -2.51 -21.60
CA SER A 287 -11.27 -3.90 -22.05
C SER A 287 -10.51 -4.04 -23.37
N ARG A 288 -10.81 -3.20 -24.38
CA ARG A 288 -10.09 -3.20 -25.66
C ARG A 288 -8.60 -2.91 -25.47
N THR A 289 -8.26 -1.96 -24.63
CA THR A 289 -6.86 -1.61 -24.29
C THR A 289 -6.16 -2.79 -23.63
N ARG A 290 -6.79 -3.45 -22.66
CA ARG A 290 -6.24 -4.65 -22.00
C ARG A 290 -6.00 -5.78 -22.99
N ILE A 291 -7.00 -6.08 -23.84
CA ILE A 291 -6.92 -7.15 -24.85
C ILE A 291 -5.82 -6.83 -25.87
N SER A 292 -5.76 -5.59 -26.36
CA SER A 292 -4.72 -5.13 -27.31
C SER A 292 -3.33 -5.25 -26.67
N SER A 293 -3.18 -4.84 -25.42
CA SER A 293 -1.91 -4.93 -24.68
C SER A 293 -1.48 -6.40 -24.49
N ARG A 294 -2.44 -7.30 -24.19
CA ARG A 294 -2.17 -8.74 -24.10
C ARG A 294 -1.75 -9.33 -25.45
N ALA A 295 -2.48 -9.00 -26.52
CA ALA A 295 -2.16 -9.44 -27.86
C ALA A 295 -0.78 -8.92 -28.33
N HIS A 296 -0.47 -7.67 -28.04
CA HIS A 296 0.84 -7.09 -28.33
C HIS A 296 1.96 -7.78 -27.53
N LYS A 297 1.71 -8.08 -26.25
CA LYS A 297 2.65 -8.81 -25.38
C LYS A 297 2.85 -10.26 -25.89
N GLU A 298 1.76 -10.93 -26.33
CA GLU A 298 1.85 -12.27 -26.87
C GLU A 298 2.58 -12.30 -28.23
N LEU A 299 2.33 -11.30 -29.08
CA LEU A 299 3.11 -11.09 -30.30
C LEU A 299 4.59 -10.82 -30.03
N GLN A 300 4.89 -10.00 -29.03
CA GLN A 300 6.28 -9.79 -28.59
C GLN A 300 6.88 -11.03 -27.94
N ARG A 301 6.13 -11.77 -27.12
CA ARG A 301 6.58 -13.08 -26.59
C ARG A 301 6.83 -14.07 -27.73
N ARG A 302 5.95 -14.14 -28.75
CA ARG A 302 6.15 -14.98 -29.94
C ARG A 302 7.32 -14.49 -30.79
N LYS A 303 7.49 -13.18 -31.00
CA LYS A 303 8.69 -12.62 -31.63
C LYS A 303 9.94 -12.94 -30.82
N ASN A 304 9.91 -12.72 -29.50
CA ASN A 304 11.03 -13.04 -28.64
C ASN A 304 11.26 -14.55 -28.52
N ALA A 305 10.22 -15.40 -28.56
CA ALA A 305 10.37 -16.86 -28.61
C ALA A 305 10.89 -17.35 -29.96
N LEU A 306 10.59 -16.66 -31.04
CA LEU A 306 11.18 -16.90 -32.38
C LEU A 306 12.58 -16.28 -32.55
N GLU A 307 12.87 -15.20 -31.83
CA GLU A 307 14.18 -14.52 -31.77
C GLU A 307 15.01 -15.00 -30.57
N SER A 308 14.42 -15.70 -29.58
CA SER A 308 15.05 -16.04 -28.31
C SER A 308 15.80 -17.35 -28.28
N SER A 309 16.64 -17.47 -29.21
CA SER A 309 17.90 -18.05 -28.81
C SER A 309 18.84 -17.04 -28.08
N SER A 310 18.45 -15.82 -27.82
CA SER A 310 19.34 -14.85 -27.18
C SER A 310 18.67 -13.97 -26.11
N LEU A 311 18.78 -14.41 -24.87
CA LEU A 311 18.87 -13.53 -23.72
C LEU A 311 19.90 -12.41 -23.99
N PRO A 312 19.78 -11.21 -23.41
CA PRO A 312 20.75 -10.15 -23.64
C PRO A 312 22.17 -10.68 -23.55
N ALA A 313 22.98 -10.44 -24.58
CA ALA A 313 24.35 -10.97 -24.67
C ALA A 313 25.22 -10.66 -23.43
N LYS A 314 24.83 -9.62 -22.67
CA LYS A 314 25.46 -9.22 -21.42
C LYS A 314 25.03 -10.05 -20.21
N LEU A 315 23.95 -10.82 -20.29
CA LEU A 315 23.54 -11.70 -19.19
C LEU A 315 24.48 -12.89 -19.08
N SER A 316 24.99 -13.12 -17.88
CA SER A 316 25.65 -14.38 -17.51
C SER A 316 24.66 -15.21 -16.70
N ASP A 317 23.86 -16.05 -17.38
CA ASP A 317 22.78 -16.81 -16.74
C ASP A 317 23.30 -17.95 -15.85
N CYS A 318 22.44 -18.46 -14.96
CA CYS A 318 22.70 -19.65 -14.15
C CYS A 318 22.18 -20.91 -14.86
N ARG A 319 22.64 -22.08 -14.39
CA ARG A 319 22.27 -23.38 -14.98
C ARG A 319 20.98 -23.95 -14.43
N SER A 320 20.64 -23.61 -13.18
CA SER A 320 19.43 -24.12 -12.52
C SER A 320 18.18 -23.42 -13.06
N GLU A 321 17.14 -24.22 -13.29
CA GLU A 321 15.77 -23.74 -13.63
C GLU A 321 14.85 -23.67 -12.39
N ASP A 322 15.34 -24.12 -11.23
CA ASP A 322 14.59 -24.07 -9.97
C ASP A 322 14.55 -22.63 -9.43
N VAL A 323 13.45 -21.94 -9.70
CA VAL A 323 13.22 -20.56 -9.30
C VAL A 323 13.40 -20.32 -7.79
N SER A 324 13.10 -21.32 -6.95
CA SER A 324 13.24 -21.18 -5.49
C SER A 324 14.68 -20.96 -5.05
N ARG A 325 15.65 -21.42 -5.85
CA ARG A 325 17.09 -21.35 -5.59
C ARG A 325 17.80 -20.28 -6.39
N THR A 326 17.26 -19.86 -7.54
CA THR A 326 17.95 -18.97 -8.47
C THR A 326 17.98 -17.51 -7.99
N GLU A 327 19.10 -16.85 -8.24
CA GLU A 327 19.38 -15.48 -7.84
C GLU A 327 19.89 -14.68 -9.03
N LEU A 328 19.30 -13.51 -9.27
CA LEU A 328 19.75 -12.55 -10.26
C LEU A 328 20.48 -11.40 -9.56
N PHE A 329 21.76 -11.27 -9.77
CA PHE A 329 22.54 -10.10 -9.38
C PHE A 329 22.50 -9.05 -10.50
N ILE A 330 21.94 -7.89 -10.21
CA ILE A 330 22.00 -6.71 -11.08
C ILE A 330 23.17 -5.86 -10.60
N VAL A 331 24.22 -5.80 -11.41
CA VAL A 331 25.53 -5.25 -11.02
C VAL A 331 25.78 -3.94 -11.73
N GLU A 332 26.25 -2.94 -11.00
CA GLU A 332 26.67 -1.66 -11.55
C GLU A 332 27.99 -1.79 -12.32
N GLY A 333 27.99 -1.31 -13.56
CA GLY A 333 29.17 -1.19 -14.39
C GLY A 333 29.65 -2.49 -15.05
N GLU A 334 30.26 -2.35 -16.20
CA GLU A 334 30.95 -3.46 -16.92
C GLU A 334 32.29 -3.84 -16.28
N SER A 335 32.90 -2.94 -15.52
CA SER A 335 34.19 -3.17 -14.84
C SER A 335 34.09 -4.25 -13.75
N ALA A 336 32.96 -4.27 -13.01
CA ALA A 336 32.74 -5.29 -11.99
C ALA A 336 32.28 -6.65 -12.55
N LEU A 337 31.91 -6.73 -13.84
CA LEU A 337 31.39 -7.96 -14.45
C LEU A 337 32.41 -9.11 -14.40
N GLY A 338 33.65 -8.86 -14.71
CA GLY A 338 34.69 -9.89 -14.72
C GLY A 338 34.88 -10.55 -13.37
N THR A 339 35.04 -9.73 -12.34
CA THR A 339 35.23 -10.16 -10.95
C THR A 339 34.00 -10.85 -10.41
N THR A 340 32.81 -10.27 -10.65
CA THR A 340 31.53 -10.85 -10.20
C THR A 340 31.26 -12.19 -10.89
N LYS A 341 31.56 -12.30 -12.19
CA LYS A 341 31.42 -13.55 -12.94
C LYS A 341 32.34 -14.66 -12.43
N ALA A 342 33.56 -14.31 -12.02
CA ALA A 342 34.48 -15.25 -11.40
C ALA A 342 34.07 -15.62 -9.96
N ALA A 343 33.44 -14.69 -9.24
CA ALA A 343 33.03 -14.90 -7.85
C ALA A 343 31.74 -15.74 -7.69
N ARG A 344 30.84 -15.71 -8.69
CA ARG A 344 29.52 -16.34 -8.60
C ARG A 344 29.53 -17.85 -8.53
N ASN A 345 28.50 -18.44 -7.96
CA ASN A 345 28.16 -19.83 -8.20
C ASN A 345 27.29 -19.92 -9.47
N SER A 346 27.87 -20.44 -10.57
CA SER A 346 27.19 -20.53 -11.86
C SER A 346 26.01 -21.52 -11.88
N GLU A 347 25.83 -22.31 -10.83
CA GLU A 347 24.71 -23.23 -10.73
C GLU A 347 23.38 -22.47 -10.55
N PHE A 348 23.34 -21.51 -9.63
CA PHE A 348 22.11 -20.82 -9.27
C PHE A 348 22.19 -19.27 -9.27
N GLN A 349 23.37 -18.68 -9.55
CA GLN A 349 23.55 -17.22 -9.59
C GLN A 349 23.75 -16.73 -11.02
N ALA A 350 22.84 -15.86 -11.47
CA ALA A 350 22.91 -15.11 -12.71
C ALA A 350 23.41 -13.69 -12.47
N ILE A 351 24.08 -13.09 -13.45
CA ILE A 351 24.60 -11.72 -13.38
C ILE A 351 24.14 -10.93 -14.60
N LEU A 352 23.55 -9.77 -14.35
CA LEU A 352 23.19 -8.76 -15.34
C LEU A 352 23.95 -7.47 -15.04
N PRO A 353 24.98 -7.11 -15.82
CA PRO A 353 25.64 -5.82 -15.67
C PRO A 353 24.78 -4.71 -16.27
N LEU A 354 24.77 -3.54 -15.63
CA LEU A 354 24.14 -2.33 -16.13
C LEU A 354 25.21 -1.35 -16.65
N LYS A 355 24.94 -0.73 -17.79
CA LYS A 355 25.82 0.27 -18.36
C LYS A 355 25.41 1.68 -17.93
N GLY A 356 25.95 2.11 -16.79
CA GLY A 356 25.69 3.43 -16.23
C GLY A 356 24.29 3.59 -15.62
N LYS A 357 23.84 4.83 -15.49
CA LYS A 357 22.55 5.19 -14.86
C LYS A 357 21.40 4.81 -15.78
N ILE A 358 20.47 4.01 -15.27
CA ILE A 358 19.24 3.67 -16.02
C ILE A 358 18.30 4.87 -16.09
N LEU A 359 17.33 4.80 -16.98
CA LEU A 359 16.32 5.84 -17.13
C LEU A 359 15.54 6.06 -15.83
N ASN A 360 15.33 7.33 -15.47
CA ASN A 360 14.43 7.68 -14.38
C ASN A 360 12.97 7.48 -14.84
N VAL A 361 12.41 6.34 -14.49
CA VAL A 361 11.05 5.95 -14.88
C VAL A 361 9.95 6.74 -14.15
N GLN A 362 10.30 7.59 -13.18
CA GLN A 362 9.36 8.53 -12.56
C GLN A 362 8.92 9.60 -13.55
N LYS A 363 9.82 10.01 -14.45
CA LYS A 363 9.57 11.06 -15.44
C LYS A 363 9.26 10.52 -16.84
N ALA A 364 9.52 9.24 -17.09
CA ALA A 364 9.41 8.64 -18.40
C ALA A 364 8.05 8.00 -18.63
N SER A 365 7.59 8.06 -19.88
CA SER A 365 6.43 7.28 -20.32
C SER A 365 6.79 5.79 -20.41
N LEU A 366 5.76 4.93 -20.43
CA LEU A 366 5.93 3.48 -20.61
C LEU A 366 6.73 3.16 -21.89
N SER A 367 6.45 3.87 -22.98
CA SER A 367 7.18 3.69 -24.24
C SER A 367 8.67 4.02 -24.08
N GLN A 368 9.00 5.16 -23.49
CA GLN A 368 10.39 5.55 -23.25
C GLN A 368 11.13 4.56 -22.35
N MET A 369 10.42 4.00 -21.36
CA MET A 369 10.98 2.98 -20.48
C MET A 369 11.30 1.69 -21.24
N LEU A 370 10.40 1.23 -22.13
CA LEU A 370 10.62 0.04 -22.98
C LEU A 370 11.69 0.26 -24.04
N ASP A 371 11.84 1.48 -24.54
CA ASP A 371 12.87 1.85 -25.51
C ASP A 371 14.28 1.98 -24.87
N ASN A 372 14.34 2.10 -23.53
CA ASN A 372 15.61 2.13 -22.83
C ASN A 372 16.21 0.72 -22.70
N ALA A 373 17.38 0.51 -23.31
CA ALA A 373 18.01 -0.80 -23.40
C ALA A 373 18.29 -1.46 -22.04
N GLU A 374 18.63 -0.68 -21.00
CA GLU A 374 18.91 -1.20 -19.67
C GLU A 374 17.62 -1.61 -18.94
N CYS A 375 16.57 -0.77 -19.00
CA CYS A 375 15.26 -1.11 -18.44
C CYS A 375 14.65 -2.32 -19.15
N ALA A 376 14.71 -2.35 -20.48
CA ALA A 376 14.24 -3.47 -21.29
C ALA A 376 14.98 -4.77 -20.95
N ALA A 377 16.32 -4.70 -20.78
CA ALA A 377 17.13 -5.86 -20.39
C ALA A 377 16.71 -6.41 -19.00
N ILE A 378 16.48 -5.55 -18.03
CA ILE A 378 16.01 -5.98 -16.69
C ILE A 378 14.66 -6.69 -16.80
N ILE A 379 13.70 -6.11 -17.53
CA ILE A 379 12.36 -6.69 -17.73
C ILE A 379 12.47 -8.04 -18.43
N GLN A 380 13.25 -8.11 -19.49
CA GLN A 380 13.47 -9.33 -20.29
C GLN A 380 14.11 -10.45 -19.47
N VAL A 381 15.14 -10.13 -18.69
CA VAL A 381 15.87 -11.10 -17.87
C VAL A 381 15.01 -11.64 -16.75
N ILE A 382 14.21 -10.81 -16.10
CA ILE A 382 13.25 -11.24 -15.08
C ILE A 382 12.15 -12.12 -15.69
N GLY A 383 11.73 -11.83 -16.93
CA GLY A 383 10.84 -12.69 -17.71
C GLY A 383 9.36 -12.63 -17.34
N ALA A 384 8.99 -11.88 -16.29
CA ALA A 384 7.63 -11.81 -15.74
C ALA A 384 6.77 -10.69 -16.34
N GLY A 385 7.29 -9.91 -17.31
CA GLY A 385 6.62 -8.75 -17.87
C GLY A 385 6.74 -7.51 -16.99
N SER A 386 5.86 -6.51 -17.21
CA SER A 386 5.93 -5.24 -16.48
C SER A 386 4.56 -4.59 -16.31
N GLY A 387 4.36 -3.80 -15.24
CA GLY A 387 3.15 -3.06 -14.94
C GLY A 387 1.92 -3.98 -14.79
N LYS A 388 0.83 -3.64 -15.47
CA LYS A 388 -0.43 -4.44 -15.42
C LYS A 388 -0.28 -5.88 -15.96
N SER A 389 0.75 -6.14 -16.74
CA SER A 389 1.01 -7.45 -17.33
C SER A 389 2.06 -8.28 -16.60
N PHE A 390 2.49 -7.81 -15.44
CA PHE A 390 3.44 -8.54 -14.61
C PHE A 390 2.76 -9.76 -13.97
N THR A 391 3.37 -10.94 -14.13
CA THR A 391 2.90 -12.21 -13.54
C THR A 391 4.04 -12.79 -12.72
N LEU A 392 3.87 -12.88 -11.40
CA LEU A 392 4.93 -13.27 -10.48
C LEU A 392 5.41 -14.71 -10.72
N GLU A 393 4.51 -15.59 -11.14
CA GLU A 393 4.77 -17.01 -11.44
C GLU A 393 5.69 -17.18 -12.65
N ASP A 394 5.71 -16.21 -13.57
CA ASP A 394 6.58 -16.22 -14.75
C ASP A 394 8.00 -15.73 -14.43
N ALA A 395 8.27 -15.25 -13.21
CA ALA A 395 9.58 -14.73 -12.84
C ALA A 395 10.63 -15.84 -12.82
N ARG A 396 11.72 -15.65 -13.56
CA ARG A 396 12.80 -16.65 -13.74
C ARG A 396 13.69 -16.82 -12.51
N TYR A 397 13.65 -15.85 -11.58
CA TYR A 397 14.54 -15.84 -10.41
C TYR A 397 13.74 -15.70 -9.11
N GLY A 398 14.13 -16.48 -8.11
CA GLY A 398 13.56 -16.40 -6.77
C GLY A 398 14.06 -15.20 -5.97
N ARG A 399 15.24 -14.66 -6.33
CA ARG A 399 15.77 -13.45 -5.70
C ARG A 399 16.37 -12.52 -6.73
N VAL A 400 16.10 -11.23 -6.60
CA VAL A 400 16.71 -10.14 -7.37
C VAL A 400 17.55 -9.32 -6.40
N ILE A 401 18.87 -9.32 -6.61
CA ILE A 401 19.83 -8.71 -5.70
C ILE A 401 20.48 -7.53 -6.41
N LEU A 402 20.27 -6.33 -5.89
CA LEU A 402 20.85 -5.10 -6.40
C LEU A 402 22.26 -4.94 -5.81
N MET A 403 23.27 -4.90 -6.65
CA MET A 403 24.65 -4.78 -6.25
C MET A 403 25.29 -3.57 -6.94
N SER A 404 25.52 -2.51 -6.19
CA SER A 404 26.08 -1.24 -6.63
C SER A 404 27.26 -0.84 -5.75
N ASP A 405 28.10 0.02 -6.27
CA ASP A 405 29.22 0.59 -5.54
C ASP A 405 28.77 1.34 -4.28
N ALA A 406 29.66 1.45 -3.30
CA ALA A 406 29.36 2.10 -2.02
C ALA A 406 29.51 3.63 -2.08
N ASP A 407 29.40 4.22 -3.24
CA ASP A 407 29.49 5.65 -3.48
C ASP A 407 28.14 6.30 -3.76
N VAL A 408 28.14 7.62 -4.03
CA VAL A 408 26.94 8.41 -4.31
C VAL A 408 26.25 7.98 -5.61
N ASP A 409 27.03 7.63 -6.63
CA ASP A 409 26.51 7.19 -7.93
C ASP A 409 25.86 5.81 -7.83
N GLY A 410 26.47 4.87 -7.09
CA GLY A 410 25.89 3.56 -6.82
C GLY A 410 24.62 3.64 -5.99
N ALA A 411 24.56 4.54 -5.01
CA ALA A 411 23.32 4.81 -4.28
C ALA A 411 22.21 5.33 -5.22
N HIS A 412 22.55 6.22 -6.16
CA HIS A 412 21.62 6.75 -7.15
C HIS A 412 21.12 5.65 -8.12
N ILE A 413 22.02 4.82 -8.65
CA ILE A 413 21.66 3.70 -9.55
C ILE A 413 20.74 2.72 -8.84
N ARG A 414 21.05 2.35 -7.60
CA ARG A 414 20.20 1.48 -6.77
C ARG A 414 18.80 2.07 -6.60
N CYS A 415 18.73 3.35 -6.36
CA CYS A 415 17.44 4.03 -6.25
C CYS A 415 16.65 3.99 -7.56
N LEU A 416 17.27 4.27 -8.71
CA LEU A 416 16.61 4.18 -10.02
C LEU A 416 16.10 2.76 -10.29
N MET A 417 16.88 1.73 -9.94
CA MET A 417 16.44 0.33 -10.01
C MET A 417 15.25 0.04 -9.11
N LEU A 418 15.27 0.51 -7.87
CA LEU A 418 14.15 0.35 -6.94
C LEU A 418 12.87 1.05 -7.45
N THR A 419 13.02 2.23 -8.07
CA THR A 419 11.89 2.93 -8.69
C THR A 419 11.31 2.12 -9.87
N LEU A 420 12.15 1.52 -10.70
CA LEU A 420 11.71 0.65 -11.80
C LEU A 420 10.96 -0.57 -11.25
N LEU A 421 11.54 -1.28 -10.27
CA LEU A 421 10.92 -2.46 -9.67
C LEU A 421 9.61 -2.11 -8.95
N TYR A 422 9.57 -1.01 -8.21
CA TYR A 422 8.38 -0.57 -7.50
C TYR A 422 7.22 -0.22 -8.44
N ARG A 423 7.50 0.51 -9.53
CA ARG A 423 6.45 0.95 -10.47
C ARG A 423 5.95 -0.14 -11.41
N TYR A 424 6.85 -1.01 -11.84
CA TYR A 424 6.53 -1.94 -12.93
C TYR A 424 6.59 -3.42 -12.55
N MET A 425 7.16 -3.75 -11.39
CA MET A 425 7.33 -5.12 -10.90
C MET A 425 7.08 -5.22 -9.39
N LYS A 426 6.14 -4.44 -8.90
CA LYS A 426 5.82 -4.34 -7.47
C LYS A 426 5.60 -5.70 -6.79
N PRO A 427 4.93 -6.71 -7.41
CA PRO A 427 4.76 -8.02 -6.80
C PRO A 427 6.06 -8.72 -6.39
N LEU A 428 7.21 -8.43 -7.03
CA LEU A 428 8.52 -8.94 -6.59
C LEU A 428 8.92 -8.38 -5.22
N ILE A 429 8.59 -7.12 -4.95
CA ILE A 429 8.88 -6.47 -3.66
C ILE A 429 7.90 -7.00 -2.61
N ASP A 430 6.62 -7.10 -2.95
CA ASP A 430 5.56 -7.58 -2.06
C ASP A 430 5.80 -9.04 -1.62
N ASP A 431 6.28 -9.89 -2.53
CA ASP A 431 6.67 -11.27 -2.24
C ASP A 431 8.04 -11.38 -1.55
N GLY A 432 8.76 -10.25 -1.44
CA GLY A 432 10.03 -10.15 -0.74
C GLY A 432 11.21 -10.78 -1.49
N ARG A 433 11.17 -10.82 -2.81
CA ARG A 433 12.24 -11.32 -3.67
C ARG A 433 13.33 -10.29 -3.97
N VAL A 434 13.16 -9.02 -3.59
CA VAL A 434 14.12 -7.95 -3.88
C VAL A 434 15.03 -7.67 -2.69
N PHE A 435 16.33 -7.65 -2.96
CA PHE A 435 17.36 -7.41 -1.96
C PHE A 435 18.40 -6.41 -2.45
N ALA A 436 19.05 -5.74 -1.51
CA ALA A 436 20.28 -4.99 -1.76
C ALA A 436 21.46 -5.73 -1.13
N ALA A 437 22.52 -5.95 -1.89
CA ALA A 437 23.78 -6.46 -1.36
C ALA A 437 24.48 -5.38 -0.54
N ILE A 438 25.13 -5.78 0.52
CA ILE A 438 25.92 -4.91 1.39
C ILE A 438 27.39 -5.38 1.29
N PRO A 439 28.19 -4.84 0.36
CA PRO A 439 29.61 -5.13 0.31
C PRO A 439 30.32 -4.48 1.49
N PRO A 440 31.49 -5.00 1.92
CA PRO A 440 32.29 -4.37 2.96
C PRO A 440 32.92 -3.06 2.46
N LEU A 441 33.09 -2.10 3.36
CA LEU A 441 33.79 -0.84 3.09
C LEU A 441 35.29 -0.95 3.32
N HIS A 442 35.71 -1.76 4.31
CA HIS A 442 37.13 -1.87 4.68
C HIS A 442 37.57 -3.32 4.79
N ARG A 443 38.82 -3.55 4.44
CA ARG A 443 39.54 -4.79 4.68
C ARG A 443 40.75 -4.53 5.56
N ILE A 444 40.84 -5.23 6.68
CA ILE A 444 41.86 -5.08 7.68
C ILE A 444 42.63 -6.40 7.80
N GLU A 445 43.89 -6.38 7.42
CA GLU A 445 44.77 -7.54 7.58
C GLU A 445 45.52 -7.46 8.90
N VAL A 446 45.21 -8.33 9.82
CA VAL A 446 45.93 -8.47 11.06
C VAL A 446 47.22 -9.26 10.83
N ILE A 447 48.34 -8.74 11.28
CA ILE A 447 49.65 -9.38 11.11
C ILE A 447 49.74 -10.57 12.06
N GLY A 448 49.94 -11.77 11.50
CA GLY A 448 50.09 -12.98 12.30
C GLY A 448 51.39 -12.95 13.11
N GLY A 449 51.33 -13.26 14.39
CA GLY A 449 52.48 -13.45 15.27
C GLY A 449 52.93 -14.92 15.31
N GLY A 450 54.27 -15.16 15.36
CA GLY A 450 54.77 -16.50 15.66
C GLY A 450 54.57 -17.56 14.57
N GLY A 451 54.59 -17.19 13.27
CA GLY A 451 54.47 -18.14 12.16
C GLY A 451 53.00 -18.52 11.79
N LYS A 452 52.00 -17.91 12.42
CA LYS A 452 50.60 -18.04 12.05
C LYS A 452 50.21 -17.11 10.90
N LYS A 453 49.39 -17.60 9.95
CA LYS A 453 48.80 -16.73 8.94
C LYS A 453 48.02 -15.61 9.58
N GLY A 454 48.13 -14.38 9.03
CA GLY A 454 47.34 -13.24 9.48
C GLY A 454 45.83 -13.48 9.28
N GLU A 455 45.04 -12.89 10.14
CA GLU A 455 43.58 -12.90 10.02
C GLU A 455 43.13 -11.70 9.17
N VAL A 456 42.11 -11.88 8.35
CA VAL A 456 41.50 -10.80 7.57
C VAL A 456 40.11 -10.53 8.16
N HIS A 457 39.85 -9.26 8.45
CA HIS A 457 38.55 -8.80 8.92
C HIS A 457 37.94 -7.81 7.92
N TYR A 458 36.63 -7.90 7.72
CA TYR A 458 35.89 -6.97 6.88
C TYR A 458 34.95 -6.15 7.77
N THR A 459 34.84 -4.84 7.50
CA THR A 459 33.89 -3.96 8.21
C THR A 459 33.01 -3.23 7.21
N TYR A 460 31.77 -2.96 7.63
CA TYR A 460 30.70 -2.46 6.78
C TYR A 460 30.35 -0.99 7.06
N SER A 461 30.98 -0.39 8.06
CA SER A 461 30.89 1.04 8.37
C SER A 461 32.20 1.55 8.95
N ASP A 462 32.40 2.88 8.91
CA ASP A 462 33.54 3.53 9.54
C ASP A 462 33.54 3.33 11.06
N ASP A 463 32.35 3.28 11.67
CA ASP A 463 32.22 3.03 13.12
C ASP A 463 32.61 1.59 13.49
N ASP A 464 32.25 0.60 12.68
CA ASP A 464 32.65 -0.79 12.89
C ASP A 464 34.16 -0.93 12.75
N MET A 465 34.75 -0.23 11.79
CA MET A 465 36.20 -0.19 11.62
C MET A 465 36.88 0.40 12.87
N LYS A 466 36.43 1.55 13.34
CA LYS A 466 37.00 2.20 14.55
C LYS A 466 36.91 1.30 15.78
N LYS A 467 35.76 0.62 15.97
CA LYS A 467 35.55 -0.34 17.07
C LYS A 467 36.54 -1.52 16.95
N LEU A 468 36.61 -2.14 15.76
CA LEU A 468 37.50 -3.27 15.51
C LEU A 468 38.97 -2.91 15.75
N LEU A 469 39.44 -1.77 15.24
CA LEU A 469 40.81 -1.30 15.46
C LEU A 469 41.11 -1.07 16.95
N THR A 470 40.14 -0.53 17.68
CA THR A 470 40.25 -0.34 19.14
C THR A 470 40.40 -1.68 19.88
N ASP A 471 39.62 -2.68 19.48
CA ASP A 471 39.64 -4.01 20.12
C ASP A 471 40.91 -4.79 19.73
N LEU A 472 41.36 -4.70 18.48
CA LEU A 472 42.63 -5.28 18.05
C LEU A 472 43.81 -4.65 18.83
N LYS A 473 43.78 -3.33 19.07
CA LYS A 473 44.78 -2.62 19.85
C LYS A 473 44.80 -3.09 21.31
N LYS A 474 43.63 -3.29 21.91
CA LYS A 474 43.53 -3.86 23.29
C LYS A 474 44.08 -5.28 23.37
N GLN A 475 43.97 -6.07 22.28
CA GLN A 475 44.50 -7.42 22.20
C GLN A 475 46.01 -7.47 21.86
N GLY A 476 46.67 -6.31 21.69
CA GLY A 476 48.08 -6.23 21.27
C GLY A 476 48.35 -6.70 19.84
N LYS A 477 47.30 -6.86 19.01
CA LYS A 477 47.45 -7.26 17.62
C LYS A 477 47.84 -6.06 16.76
N ARG A 478 48.65 -6.31 15.73
CA ARG A 478 49.05 -5.30 14.72
C ARG A 478 48.39 -5.63 13.40
N TRP A 479 48.14 -4.62 12.61
CA TRP A 479 47.56 -4.74 11.26
C TRP A 479 48.39 -4.03 10.23
N LYS A 480 48.19 -4.36 8.95
CA LYS A 480 48.87 -3.69 7.83
C LYS A 480 48.28 -2.30 7.60
N GLU A 481 49.14 -1.33 7.35
CA GLU A 481 48.78 0.02 6.92
C GLU A 481 49.42 0.32 5.55
N PRO A 482 48.74 1.14 4.67
CA PRO A 482 47.42 1.76 4.90
C PRO A 482 46.28 0.74 4.87
N LEU A 483 45.20 1.04 5.59
CA LEU A 483 44.00 0.23 5.57
C LEU A 483 43.37 0.26 4.15
N GLN A 484 42.96 -0.90 3.66
CA GLN A 484 42.30 -0.98 2.36
C GLN A 484 40.83 -0.55 2.52
N ARG A 485 40.46 0.54 1.84
CA ARG A 485 39.04 0.98 1.71
C ARG A 485 38.60 0.68 0.28
N TYR A 486 37.48 -0.02 0.16
CA TYR A 486 36.85 -0.28 -1.14
C TYR A 486 35.92 0.88 -1.51
N LYS A 487 36.19 1.51 -2.64
CA LYS A 487 35.32 2.55 -3.21
C LYS A 487 34.30 1.95 -4.19
N GLY A 488 34.64 0.84 -4.81
CA GLY A 488 33.77 0.14 -5.75
C GLY A 488 34.03 -1.37 -5.77
N LEU A 489 33.05 -2.10 -6.32
CA LEU A 489 33.07 -3.56 -6.45
C LEU A 489 34.22 -4.07 -7.33
N GLY A 490 34.65 -3.25 -8.28
CA GLY A 490 35.80 -3.56 -9.17
C GLY A 490 37.17 -3.56 -8.49
N GLU A 491 37.25 -3.03 -7.25
CA GLU A 491 38.50 -3.03 -6.46
C GLU A 491 38.67 -4.32 -5.64
N MET A 492 37.65 -5.17 -5.60
CA MET A 492 37.69 -6.45 -4.88
C MET A 492 38.12 -7.58 -5.80
N ASP A 493 38.96 -8.47 -5.28
CA ASP A 493 39.27 -9.74 -5.94
C ASP A 493 38.01 -10.67 -5.91
N ALA A 494 37.95 -11.62 -6.86
CA ALA A 494 36.84 -12.54 -6.98
C ALA A 494 36.57 -13.35 -5.70
N ASP A 495 37.63 -13.78 -5.01
CA ASP A 495 37.47 -14.53 -3.75
C ASP A 495 36.97 -13.65 -2.62
N GLN A 496 37.42 -12.40 -2.54
CA GLN A 496 36.92 -11.42 -1.57
C GLN A 496 35.43 -11.12 -1.80
N LEU A 497 35.04 -10.89 -3.06
CA LEU A 497 33.67 -10.62 -3.43
C LEU A 497 32.75 -11.83 -3.17
N ARG A 498 33.27 -13.05 -3.43
CA ARG A 498 32.55 -14.29 -3.10
C ARG A 498 32.29 -14.39 -1.62
N GLU A 499 33.35 -14.32 -0.79
CA GLU A 499 33.25 -14.53 0.66
C GLU A 499 32.40 -13.50 1.38
N THR A 500 32.35 -12.25 0.91
CA THR A 500 31.72 -11.16 1.64
C THR A 500 30.33 -10.80 1.13
N THR A 501 30.07 -11.04 -0.17
CA THR A 501 28.90 -10.45 -0.84
C THR A 501 28.05 -11.47 -1.62
N MET A 502 28.64 -12.56 -2.13
CA MET A 502 27.92 -13.49 -3.01
C MET A 502 27.63 -14.85 -2.39
N ASP A 503 28.46 -15.35 -1.47
CA ASP A 503 28.24 -16.63 -0.78
C ASP A 503 26.98 -16.54 0.10
N PRO A 504 25.96 -17.37 -0.14
CA PRO A 504 24.71 -17.37 0.64
C PRO A 504 24.89 -17.51 2.14
N ASP A 505 25.94 -18.24 2.58
CA ASP A 505 26.18 -18.54 3.99
C ASP A 505 26.92 -17.42 4.74
N LYS A 506 27.59 -16.52 4.00
CA LYS A 506 28.46 -15.49 4.60
C LYS A 506 28.02 -14.06 4.32
N ARG A 507 27.30 -13.84 3.23
CA ARG A 507 26.90 -12.50 2.76
C ARG A 507 25.84 -11.86 3.65
N THR A 508 25.81 -10.53 3.64
CA THR A 508 24.72 -9.75 4.22
C THR A 508 23.86 -9.14 3.11
N LEU A 509 22.58 -9.47 3.13
CA LEU A 509 21.58 -8.89 2.22
C LEU A 509 20.55 -8.08 3.01
N ARG A 510 20.23 -6.91 2.51
CA ARG A 510 19.13 -6.10 3.00
C ARG A 510 17.89 -6.37 2.16
N ARG A 511 16.88 -6.98 2.75
CA ARG A 511 15.58 -7.18 2.09
C ARG A 511 14.89 -5.84 1.90
N ILE A 512 14.39 -5.60 0.70
CA ILE A 512 13.61 -4.42 0.38
C ILE A 512 12.15 -4.70 0.70
N THR A 513 11.54 -3.83 1.50
CA THR A 513 10.12 -3.92 1.88
C THR A 513 9.33 -2.82 1.17
N ILE A 514 8.01 -3.00 1.08
CA ILE A 514 7.15 -2.01 0.45
C ILE A 514 7.19 -0.65 1.17
N LYS A 515 7.42 -0.68 2.51
CA LYS A 515 7.56 0.53 3.31
C LYS A 515 8.79 1.32 2.91
N ASP A 516 9.90 0.64 2.69
CA ASP A 516 11.14 1.26 2.23
C ASP A 516 11.01 1.78 0.79
N ALA A 517 10.33 1.02 -0.08
CA ALA A 517 10.09 1.43 -1.47
C ALA A 517 9.18 2.66 -1.55
N ALA A 518 8.13 2.73 -0.74
CA ALA A 518 7.22 3.89 -0.69
C ALA A 518 7.92 5.15 -0.11
N ALA A 519 8.78 4.99 0.88
CA ALA A 519 9.60 6.08 1.39
C ALA A 519 10.59 6.57 0.33
N ALA A 520 11.22 5.65 -0.41
CA ALA A 520 12.09 5.97 -1.52
C ALA A 520 11.34 6.74 -2.62
N GLU A 521 10.12 6.33 -3.00
CA GLU A 521 9.31 7.01 -4.00
C GLU A 521 9.03 8.47 -3.61
N LYS A 522 8.64 8.73 -2.35
CA LYS A 522 8.42 10.10 -1.85
C LYS A 522 9.68 10.96 -1.94
N ILE A 523 10.82 10.41 -1.55
CA ILE A 523 12.11 11.08 -1.65
C ILE A 523 12.50 11.28 -3.12
N PHE A 524 12.21 10.31 -3.96
CA PHE A 524 12.46 10.41 -5.40
C PHE A 524 11.60 11.46 -6.07
N GLU A 525 10.30 11.51 -5.78
CA GLU A 525 9.42 12.55 -6.29
C GLU A 525 9.93 13.92 -5.87
N LEU A 526 10.37 14.05 -4.63
CA LEU A 526 10.95 15.28 -4.09
C LEU A 526 12.29 15.64 -4.76
N LEU A 527 13.24 14.69 -4.84
CA LEU A 527 14.60 14.96 -5.31
C LEU A 527 14.77 14.84 -6.82
N MET A 528 14.02 13.95 -7.48
CA MET A 528 14.16 13.60 -8.90
C MET A 528 12.93 13.97 -9.74
N GLY A 529 11.84 14.44 -9.11
CA GLY A 529 10.64 14.93 -9.76
C GLY A 529 10.88 16.19 -10.60
N ASN A 530 9.83 16.71 -11.25
CA ASN A 530 9.95 17.89 -12.12
C ASN A 530 10.03 19.20 -11.34
N GLU A 531 9.55 19.23 -10.10
CA GLU A 531 9.49 20.43 -9.27
C GLU A 531 10.85 20.74 -8.62
N VAL A 532 11.35 21.95 -8.84
CA VAL A 532 12.67 22.37 -8.36
C VAL A 532 12.60 23.00 -6.97
N ALA A 533 11.51 23.70 -6.64
CA ALA A 533 11.39 24.45 -5.40
C ALA A 533 11.40 23.55 -4.14
N PRO A 534 10.60 22.45 -4.06
CA PRO A 534 10.64 21.53 -2.92
C PRO A 534 12.01 20.86 -2.75
N ARG A 535 12.70 20.58 -3.87
CA ARG A 535 14.05 20.01 -3.84
C ARG A 535 15.08 20.95 -3.23
N LYS A 536 15.06 22.22 -3.61
CA LYS A 536 15.94 23.25 -3.05
C LYS A 536 15.71 23.41 -1.55
N GLU A 537 14.45 23.44 -1.13
CA GLU A 537 14.08 23.55 0.27
C GLU A 537 14.55 22.34 1.08
N PHE A 538 14.34 21.12 0.57
CA PHE A 538 14.80 19.90 1.22
C PHE A 538 16.33 19.89 1.39
N ILE A 539 17.10 20.26 0.34
CA ILE A 539 18.57 20.31 0.41
C ILE A 539 19.03 21.38 1.40
N ALA A 540 18.34 22.53 1.45
CA ALA A 540 18.70 23.64 2.35
C ALA A 540 18.38 23.32 3.83
N THR A 541 17.35 22.51 4.09
CA THR A 541 16.90 22.16 5.45
C THR A 541 17.45 20.82 5.96
N ALA A 542 17.96 19.97 5.06
CA ALA A 542 18.59 18.70 5.42
C ALA A 542 19.87 18.95 6.21
N ASP A 543 19.95 18.34 7.39
CA ASP A 543 21.19 18.27 8.17
C ASP A 543 22.15 17.29 7.45
N ILE A 544 22.86 17.82 6.46
CA ILE A 544 23.75 17.02 5.62
C ILE A 544 25.04 16.86 6.39
N ASP A 545 25.31 15.63 6.81
CA ASP A 545 26.61 15.23 7.33
C ASP A 545 27.67 15.43 6.25
N ARG A 546 28.38 16.55 6.34
CA ARG A 546 29.40 16.95 5.34
C ARG A 546 30.54 15.95 5.21
N GLU A 547 30.78 15.11 6.23
CA GLU A 547 31.78 14.06 6.20
C GLU A 547 31.40 12.88 5.28
N ARG A 548 30.11 12.78 4.89
CA ARG A 548 29.61 11.77 3.97
C ARG A 548 29.51 12.24 2.52
N ILE A 549 29.84 13.49 2.25
CA ILE A 549 29.92 14.01 0.88
C ILE A 549 31.35 13.80 0.42
N ASP A 550 31.57 12.78 -0.39
CA ASP A 550 32.82 12.67 -1.17
C ASP A 550 32.83 13.83 -2.19
N ALA A 551 33.53 14.92 -1.84
CA ALA A 551 33.84 16.04 -2.71
C ALA A 551 35.14 15.76 -3.48
#